data_4f3db3579c8aa2a6fcd339bdd182ab36
#
_entry.id   4f3db3579c8aa2a6fcd339bdd182ab36
#
_cell.length_a   1.000
_cell.length_b   1.000
_cell.length_c   1.000
_cell.angle_alpha   90.00
_cell.angle_beta   90.00
_cell.angle_gamma   90.00
#
_symmetry.space_group_name_H-M   'P 1'
#
loop_
_entity.id
_entity.type
_entity.pdbx_description
1 polymer ?
#
loop_
_entity_poly.entity_id
_entity_poly.type
_entity_poly.pdbx_seq_one_letter_code
_entity_poly.pdbx_strand_id
1 'polypeptide(L)'
;MLPEWPAGTVAVLSTAGPHAIPVSTATRAGDRAIHFALAHTRDSLARLREEPRCALTILAAGVAVTAYGTADVVDADDRVAYLRLDVESVEDHDQPTFSLDEGVRWHWTDERAEAGDAEVRAALQRL
;
A
#
# COMPACT_ATOMS: atom_id res chain seq x y z
N MET A 1 -11.90 1.21 -11.70
CA MET A 1 -11.16 -0.04 -11.53
C MET A 1 -10.82 -0.32 -10.07
N LEU A 2 -10.09 0.55 -9.38
CA LEU A 2 -9.83 0.38 -7.95
C LEU A 2 -11.03 0.78 -7.11
N PRO A 3 -11.43 -0.03 -6.11
CA PRO A 3 -12.41 0.40 -5.13
C PRO A 3 -11.79 1.43 -4.17
N GLU A 4 -12.60 1.95 -3.27
CA GLU A 4 -12.13 2.79 -2.17
C GLU A 4 -11.93 1.94 -0.91
N TRP A 5 -11.00 2.35 -0.05
CA TRP A 5 -10.77 1.71 1.24
C TRP A 5 -10.37 2.76 2.28
N PRO A 6 -10.62 2.49 3.58
CA PRO A 6 -10.28 3.44 4.64
C PRO A 6 -8.78 3.67 4.78
N ALA A 7 -8.40 4.87 5.19
CA ALA A 7 -7.03 5.18 5.56
C ALA A 7 -6.57 4.25 6.69
N GLY A 8 -5.32 3.81 6.63
CA GLY A 8 -4.75 2.90 7.61
C GLY A 8 -5.08 1.43 7.38
N THR A 9 -5.79 1.10 6.32
CA THR A 9 -6.01 -0.30 5.93
C THR A 9 -4.67 -1.00 5.75
N VAL A 10 -4.51 -2.15 6.39
CA VAL A 10 -3.31 -2.97 6.19
C VAL A 10 -3.44 -3.69 4.86
N ALA A 11 -2.50 -3.41 3.97
CA ALA A 11 -2.38 -4.10 2.69
C ALA A 11 -1.12 -4.95 2.69
N VAL A 12 -1.03 -5.92 1.79
CA VAL A 12 0.18 -6.72 1.62
C VAL A 12 0.84 -6.33 0.31
N LEU A 13 2.06 -5.84 0.42
CA LEU A 13 2.92 -5.54 -0.73
C LEU A 13 3.73 -6.79 -1.07
N SER A 14 3.56 -7.29 -2.28
CA SER A 14 4.29 -8.45 -2.80
C SER A 14 5.24 -8.01 -3.90
N THR A 15 6.52 -8.30 -3.73
CA THR A 15 7.58 -7.97 -4.67
C THR A 15 8.21 -9.24 -5.24
N ALA A 16 9.01 -9.08 -6.29
CA ALA A 16 9.66 -10.22 -6.94
C ALA A 16 10.57 -10.98 -5.98
N GLY A 17 10.66 -12.29 -6.18
CA GLY A 17 11.62 -13.11 -5.53
C GLY A 17 11.20 -14.11 -4.46
N PRO A 18 9.98 -14.60 -4.28
CA PRO A 18 8.82 -13.87 -3.76
C PRO A 18 9.07 -13.28 -2.38
N HIS A 19 8.58 -12.07 -2.14
CA HIS A 19 8.76 -11.34 -0.90
C HIS A 19 7.49 -10.54 -0.62
N ALA A 20 6.99 -10.60 0.60
CA ALA A 20 5.74 -9.92 0.95
C ALA A 20 5.83 -9.28 2.33
N ILE A 21 5.32 -8.07 2.46
CA ILE A 21 5.28 -7.34 3.73
C ILE A 21 3.92 -6.65 3.89
N PRO A 22 3.46 -6.46 5.14
CA PRO A 22 2.32 -5.60 5.38
C PRO A 22 2.72 -4.13 5.27
N VAL A 23 1.83 -3.32 4.71
CA VAL A 23 1.96 -1.86 4.67
C VAL A 23 0.64 -1.23 5.07
N SER A 24 0.67 -0.09 5.75
CA SER A 24 -0.54 0.58 6.23
C SER A 24 -0.74 1.95 5.58
N THR A 25 0.09 2.31 4.61
CA THR A 25 0.07 3.63 3.97
C THR A 25 -0.54 3.61 2.57
N ALA A 26 -0.98 2.45 2.08
CA ALA A 26 -1.55 2.35 0.75
C ALA A 26 -2.79 3.25 0.61
N THR A 27 -2.70 4.23 -0.26
CA THR A 27 -3.71 5.27 -0.46
C THR A 27 -4.12 5.28 -1.93
N ARG A 28 -5.42 5.22 -2.19
CA ARG A 28 -5.94 5.29 -3.55
C ARG A 28 -5.64 6.67 -4.13
N ALA A 29 -4.99 6.70 -5.27
CA ALA A 29 -4.59 7.93 -5.97
C ALA A 29 -5.30 8.04 -7.33
N GLY A 30 -6.57 7.66 -7.37
CA GLY A 30 -7.35 7.61 -8.58
C GLY A 30 -7.75 6.17 -8.93
N ASP A 31 -8.33 5.99 -10.08
CA ASP A 31 -8.89 4.72 -10.52
C ASP A 31 -7.82 3.66 -10.81
N ARG A 32 -6.60 4.10 -11.13
CA ARG A 32 -5.50 3.23 -11.58
C ARG A 32 -4.18 3.52 -10.90
N ALA A 33 -4.19 4.14 -9.73
CA ALA A 33 -2.95 4.45 -9.04
C ALA A 33 -3.11 4.32 -7.53
N ILE A 34 -2.04 3.85 -6.90
CA ILE A 34 -1.94 3.76 -5.44
C ILE A 34 -0.62 4.41 -5.03
N HIS A 35 -0.68 5.29 -4.06
CA HIS A 35 0.52 5.83 -3.42
C HIS A 35 0.76 5.09 -2.10
N PHE A 36 2.03 4.85 -1.78
CA PHE A 36 2.42 4.25 -0.50
C PHE A 36 3.84 4.69 -0.14
N ALA A 37 4.23 4.47 1.10
CA ALA A 37 5.55 4.86 1.59
C ALA A 37 6.29 3.64 2.13
N LEU A 38 7.60 3.63 1.91
CA LEU A 38 8.51 2.62 2.46
C LEU A 38 9.71 3.32 3.10
N ALA A 39 10.10 2.88 4.30
CA ALA A 39 11.34 3.35 4.91
C ALA A 39 12.53 3.01 4.01
N HIS A 40 13.52 3.91 3.97
CA HIS A 40 14.71 3.70 3.13
C HIS A 40 15.46 2.40 3.45
N THR A 41 15.33 1.90 4.66
CA THR A 41 15.98 0.68 5.11
C THR A 41 15.21 -0.60 4.77
N ARG A 42 14.01 -0.49 4.19
CA ARG A 42 13.21 -1.67 3.85
C ARG A 42 13.79 -2.41 2.66
N ASP A 43 13.91 -3.72 2.80
CA ASP A 43 14.36 -4.60 1.71
C ASP A 43 13.44 -4.51 0.50
N SER A 44 12.15 -4.32 0.73
CA SER A 44 11.16 -4.16 -0.33
C SER A 44 11.48 -2.99 -1.28
N LEU A 45 12.02 -1.89 -0.74
CA LEU A 45 12.39 -0.73 -1.56
C LEU A 45 13.54 -1.08 -2.51
N ALA A 46 14.56 -1.77 -2.01
CA ALA A 46 15.68 -2.23 -2.84
C ALA A 46 15.19 -3.20 -3.93
N ARG A 47 14.28 -4.10 -3.59
CA ARG A 47 13.69 -5.05 -4.54
C ARG A 47 12.91 -4.35 -5.64
N LEU A 48 12.13 -3.34 -5.30
CA LEU A 48 11.36 -2.56 -6.29
C LEU A 48 12.26 -1.76 -7.23
N ARG A 49 13.42 -1.30 -6.75
CA ARG A 49 14.39 -0.61 -7.60
C ARG A 49 15.03 -1.55 -8.64
N GLU A 50 15.18 -2.81 -8.30
CA GLU A 50 15.70 -3.82 -9.22
C GLU A 50 14.63 -4.36 -10.16
N GLU A 51 13.45 -4.65 -9.64
CA GLU A 51 12.30 -5.14 -10.39
C GLU A 51 11.05 -4.42 -9.91
N PRO A 52 10.56 -3.42 -10.66
CA PRO A 52 9.46 -2.57 -10.20
C PRO A 52 8.08 -3.23 -10.25
N ARG A 53 7.93 -4.38 -10.88
CA ARG A 53 6.64 -5.09 -10.90
C ARG A 53 6.30 -5.60 -9.50
N CYS A 54 5.08 -5.33 -9.06
CA CYS A 54 4.63 -5.72 -7.74
C CYS A 54 3.11 -5.85 -7.68
N ALA A 55 2.63 -6.27 -6.53
CA ALA A 55 1.20 -6.36 -6.27
C ALA A 55 0.90 -5.81 -4.88
N LEU A 56 -0.27 -5.17 -4.74
CA LEU A 56 -0.83 -4.77 -3.45
C LEU A 56 -2.15 -5.49 -3.26
N THR A 57 -2.24 -6.31 -2.23
CA THR A 57 -3.48 -6.97 -1.83
C THR A 57 -4.13 -6.17 -0.71
N ILE A 58 -5.37 -5.74 -0.93
CA ILE A 58 -6.10 -4.85 -0.04
C ILE A 58 -7.32 -5.59 0.50
N LEU A 59 -7.40 -5.70 1.83
CA LEU A 59 -8.46 -6.37 2.54
C LEU A 59 -9.09 -5.40 3.53
N ALA A 60 -10.34 -5.04 3.27
CA ALA A 60 -11.13 -4.13 4.09
C ALA A 60 -12.59 -4.55 4.06
N ALA A 61 -13.47 -3.88 4.79
CA ALA A 61 -14.89 -4.17 4.77
C ALA A 61 -15.43 -4.12 3.33
N GLY A 62 -15.94 -5.24 2.84
CA GLY A 62 -16.46 -5.36 1.49
C GLY A 62 -15.42 -5.26 0.37
N VAL A 63 -14.13 -5.27 0.68
CA VAL A 63 -13.04 -5.13 -0.29
C VAL A 63 -12.02 -6.25 -0.14
N ALA A 64 -11.81 -7.01 -1.19
CA ALA A 64 -10.79 -8.05 -1.26
C ALA A 64 -10.23 -8.07 -2.68
N VAL A 65 -9.23 -7.23 -2.92
CA VAL A 65 -8.65 -7.05 -4.26
C VAL A 65 -7.13 -7.14 -4.23
N THR A 66 -6.54 -7.54 -5.35
CA THR A 66 -5.12 -7.41 -5.60
C THR A 66 -4.90 -6.54 -6.82
N ALA A 67 -4.13 -5.47 -6.65
CA ALA A 67 -3.73 -4.58 -7.73
C ALA A 67 -2.33 -4.95 -8.19
N TYR A 68 -2.18 -5.22 -9.48
CA TYR A 68 -0.90 -5.57 -10.09
C TYR A 68 -0.42 -4.41 -10.95
N GLY A 69 0.85 -4.12 -10.89
CA GLY A 69 1.41 -3.07 -11.74
C GLY A 69 2.88 -2.82 -11.46
N THR A 70 3.31 -1.59 -11.73
CA THR A 70 4.69 -1.15 -11.65
C THR A 70 4.81 0.00 -10.66
N ALA A 71 5.72 -0.09 -9.70
CA ALA A 71 5.91 0.94 -8.69
C ALA A 71 7.22 1.69 -8.90
N ASP A 72 7.14 3.02 -8.83
CA ASP A 72 8.29 3.91 -8.94
C ASP A 72 8.33 4.88 -7.77
N VAL A 73 9.53 5.28 -7.36
CA VAL A 73 9.72 6.34 -6.38
C VAL A 73 9.40 7.67 -7.04
N VAL A 74 8.43 8.40 -6.48
CA VAL A 74 8.01 9.70 -7.02
C VAL A 74 8.45 10.86 -6.15
N ASP A 75 8.79 10.60 -4.88
CA ASP A 75 9.32 11.60 -3.96
C ASP A 75 10.01 10.87 -2.81
N ALA A 76 10.75 11.60 -1.99
CA ALA A 76 11.42 11.03 -0.83
C ALA A 76 11.76 12.13 0.17
N ASP A 77 11.85 11.77 1.44
CA ASP A 77 12.46 12.59 2.48
C ASP A 77 13.59 11.81 3.15
N ASP A 78 14.07 12.28 4.30
CA ASP A 78 15.19 11.64 4.99
C ASP A 78 14.83 10.29 5.64
N ARG A 79 13.56 9.94 5.77
CA ARG A 79 13.10 8.72 6.43
C ARG A 79 12.48 7.72 5.48
N VAL A 80 11.68 8.19 4.53
CA VAL A 80 10.90 7.32 3.65
C VAL A 80 10.99 7.74 2.19
N ALA A 81 10.77 6.77 1.32
CA ALA A 81 10.48 6.99 -0.08
C ALA A 81 8.97 6.92 -0.29
N TYR A 82 8.45 7.78 -1.15
CA TYR A 82 7.05 7.78 -1.57
C TYR A 82 6.96 7.16 -2.95
N LEU A 83 6.12 6.14 -3.09
CA LEU A 83 6.01 5.38 -4.32
C LEU A 83 4.62 5.52 -4.92
N ARG A 84 4.57 5.39 -6.22
CA ARG A 84 3.34 5.29 -6.98
C ARG A 84 3.31 3.94 -7.67
N LEU A 85 2.26 3.17 -7.43
CA LEU A 85 1.94 1.98 -8.20
C LEU A 85 0.99 2.40 -9.32
N ASP A 86 1.46 2.25 -10.55
CA ASP A 86 0.60 2.38 -11.73
C ASP A 86 -0.06 1.01 -11.96
N VAL A 87 -1.37 0.97 -11.78
CA VAL A 87 -2.12 -0.28 -11.77
C VAL A 87 -2.44 -0.71 -13.20
N GLU A 88 -1.97 -1.88 -13.57
CA GLU A 88 -2.24 -2.49 -14.88
C GLU A 88 -3.50 -3.34 -14.86
N SER A 89 -3.70 -4.08 -13.76
CA SER A 89 -4.88 -4.95 -13.61
C SER A 89 -5.26 -5.08 -12.15
N VAL A 90 -6.53 -5.38 -11.92
CA VAL A 90 -7.08 -5.63 -10.57
C VAL A 90 -7.79 -6.97 -10.60
N GLU A 91 -7.44 -7.82 -9.65
CA GLU A 91 -8.12 -9.08 -9.41
C GLU A 91 -9.04 -8.91 -8.22
N ASP A 92 -10.33 -9.11 -8.42
CA ASP A 92 -11.31 -9.04 -7.35
C ASP A 92 -11.51 -10.45 -6.79
N HIS A 93 -11.20 -10.62 -5.50
CA HIS A 93 -11.30 -11.91 -4.81
C HIS A 93 -12.66 -12.11 -4.16
N ASP A 94 -13.53 -11.09 -4.21
CA ASP A 94 -14.86 -11.18 -3.61
C ASP A 94 -15.67 -12.27 -4.31
N GLN A 95 -16.41 -13.04 -3.52
CA GLN A 95 -17.20 -14.16 -4.00
C GLN A 95 -18.64 -14.03 -3.52
N PRO A 96 -19.63 -14.54 -4.27
CA PRO A 96 -21.02 -14.49 -3.80
C PRO A 96 -21.26 -15.22 -2.48
N THR A 97 -20.32 -16.07 -2.07
CA THR A 97 -20.47 -16.94 -0.90
C THR A 97 -19.85 -16.37 0.38
N PHE A 98 -19.13 -15.24 0.30
CA PHE A 98 -18.55 -14.60 1.48
C PHE A 98 -18.36 -13.10 1.24
N SER A 99 -18.22 -12.37 2.35
CA SER A 99 -17.84 -10.97 2.35
C SER A 99 -16.92 -10.71 3.53
N LEU A 100 -15.96 -9.81 3.37
CA LEU A 100 -15.13 -9.40 4.49
C LEU A 100 -15.87 -8.39 5.34
N ASP A 101 -15.95 -8.64 6.65
CA ASP A 101 -16.62 -7.75 7.59
C ASP A 101 -15.75 -6.53 7.91
N GLU A 102 -14.45 -6.74 8.04
CA GLU A 102 -13.48 -5.68 8.32
C GLU A 102 -12.08 -6.12 7.87
N GLY A 103 -11.15 -5.16 7.79
CA GLY A 103 -9.75 -5.45 7.60
C GLY A 103 -9.06 -5.72 8.94
N VAL A 104 -7.74 -5.65 8.97
CA VAL A 104 -6.94 -5.83 10.18
C VAL A 104 -7.15 -4.63 11.11
N ARG A 105 -7.45 -4.91 12.38
CA ARG A 105 -7.54 -3.86 13.41
C ARG A 105 -6.19 -3.70 14.08
N TRP A 106 -5.76 -2.46 14.22
CA TRP A 106 -4.48 -2.14 14.84
C TRP A 106 -4.49 -0.72 15.39
N HIS A 107 -3.51 -0.42 16.26
CA HIS A 107 -3.34 0.92 16.79
C HIS A 107 -1.87 1.14 17.14
N TRP A 108 -1.45 2.40 17.16
CA TRP A 108 -0.11 2.76 17.57
C TRP A 108 0.05 2.62 19.08
N THR A 109 1.20 2.10 19.52
CA THR A 109 1.56 2.01 20.94
C THR A 109 2.69 2.96 21.31
N ASP A 110 3.12 3.80 20.37
CA ASP A 110 4.22 4.76 20.53
C ASP A 110 3.79 6.08 19.87
N GLU A 111 3.75 7.15 20.67
CA GLU A 111 3.29 8.46 20.21
C GLU A 111 4.19 9.05 19.12
N ARG A 112 5.50 8.81 19.17
CA ARG A 112 6.43 9.28 18.12
C ARG A 112 6.18 8.58 16.80
N ALA A 113 5.95 7.28 16.85
CA ALA A 113 5.65 6.50 15.65
C ALA A 113 4.34 6.97 15.03
N GLU A 114 3.33 7.23 15.87
CA GLU A 114 2.04 7.76 15.41
C GLU A 114 2.20 9.13 14.75
N ALA A 115 2.95 10.04 15.37
CA ALA A 115 3.21 11.36 14.82
C ALA A 115 3.97 11.29 13.50
N GLY A 116 4.97 10.42 13.41
CA GLY A 116 5.72 10.19 12.17
C GLY A 116 4.84 9.65 11.06
N ASP A 117 3.95 8.73 11.37
CA ASP A 117 2.98 8.19 10.43
C ASP A 117 2.02 9.28 9.93
N ALA A 118 1.55 10.16 10.81
CA ALA A 118 0.68 11.26 10.42
C ALA A 118 1.37 12.20 9.40
N GLU A 119 2.65 12.46 9.58
CA GLU A 119 3.44 13.27 8.64
C GLU A 119 3.57 12.57 7.28
N VAL A 120 3.82 11.26 7.28
CA VAL A 120 3.91 10.45 6.06
C VAL A 120 2.57 10.47 5.31
N ARG A 121 1.46 10.29 6.03
CA ARG A 121 0.13 10.31 5.41
C ARG A 121 -0.21 11.67 4.81
N ALA A 122 0.15 12.76 5.50
CA ALA A 122 -0.03 14.10 4.97
C ALA A 122 0.77 14.31 3.69
N ALA A 123 2.01 13.82 3.65
CA ALA A 123 2.85 13.90 2.45
C ALA A 123 2.26 13.08 1.30
N LEU A 124 1.74 11.89 1.56
CA LEU A 124 1.09 11.07 0.54
C LEU A 124 -0.12 11.79 -0.10
N GLN A 125 -0.88 12.52 0.69
CA GLN A 125 -2.05 13.25 0.18
C GLN A 125 -1.64 14.44 -0.71
N ARG A 126 -0.41 14.93 -0.58
CA ARG A 126 0.10 16.03 -1.39
C ARG A 126 0.75 15.59 -2.71
N LEU A 127 0.92 14.31 -2.92
CA LEU A 127 1.53 13.78 -4.16
C LEU A 127 0.68 14.04 -5.41
#